data_7af95797a2b6ad02401555fde81b1c3e
#
_entry.id   7af95797a2b6ad02401555fde81b1c3e
#
_cell.length_a   1.000
_cell.length_b   1.000
_cell.length_c   1.000
_cell.angle_alpha   90.00
_cell.angle_beta   90.00
_cell.angle_gamma   90.00
#
_symmetry.space_group_name_H-M   'P 1'
#
loop_
_entity.id
_entity.type
_entity.pdbx_description
1 polymer ?
#
loop_
_entity_poly.entity_id
_entity_poly.type
_entity_poly.pdbx_seq_one_letter_code
_entity_poly.pdbx_strand_id
1 'polypeptide(L)'
;MIIGELKEIVRHPIKSFRGENVQQTYIASYGLYGDRSHAFLDETRPGKYLTATQLPEMIGYTASFIGKESLDIYPPIKIISPEGKIYKWGDQELLKELEQKSNRQIEGIQYSPQQVPLGAIEEEHVLIVTDTSLQKMSNLWGQDVNHRRFRPNLIFSLYENIPFAEDTWFGKCIRIGEVELEIVR
;
A
#
# COMPACT_ATOMS: atom_id res chain seq x y z
N MET A 1 16.88 -22.23 -4.19
CA MET A 1 15.67 -23.08 -4.00
C MET A 1 14.47 -22.22 -4.34
N ILE A 2 13.50 -22.72 -5.10
CA ILE A 2 12.24 -22.01 -5.37
C ILE A 2 11.27 -22.40 -4.26
N ILE A 3 10.72 -21.41 -3.56
CA ILE A 3 9.87 -21.61 -2.37
C ILE A 3 8.38 -21.37 -2.66
N GLY A 4 8.05 -20.70 -3.74
CA GLY A 4 6.67 -20.36 -4.09
C GLY A 4 6.57 -19.45 -5.31
N GLU A 5 5.40 -18.86 -5.51
CA GLU A 5 5.07 -17.97 -6.60
C GLU A 5 4.51 -16.64 -6.08
N LEU A 6 4.86 -15.54 -6.74
CA LEU A 6 4.24 -14.25 -6.49
C LEU A 6 2.83 -14.25 -7.08
N LYS A 7 1.83 -14.15 -6.24
CA LYS A 7 0.41 -14.24 -6.60
C LYS A 7 -0.21 -12.88 -6.91
N GLU A 8 0.10 -11.89 -6.08
CA GLU A 8 -0.42 -10.54 -6.26
C GLU A 8 0.66 -9.49 -5.96
N ILE A 9 0.62 -8.40 -6.70
CA ILE A 9 1.35 -7.16 -6.42
C ILE A 9 0.31 -6.09 -6.15
N VAL A 10 0.34 -5.51 -4.94
CA VAL A 10 -0.60 -4.46 -4.53
C VAL A 10 0.17 -3.18 -4.26
N ARG A 11 -0.22 -2.12 -4.92
CA ARG A 11 0.32 -0.79 -4.75
C ARG A 11 -0.75 0.13 -4.14
N HIS A 12 -0.35 0.99 -3.23
CA HIS A 12 -1.24 1.94 -2.55
C HIS A 12 -0.82 3.38 -2.89
N PRO A 13 -1.29 3.97 -4.01
CA PRO A 13 -0.83 5.30 -4.44
C PRO A 13 -1.00 6.39 -3.39
N ILE A 14 -2.08 6.32 -2.58
CA ILE A 14 -2.38 7.29 -1.53
C ILE A 14 -2.34 6.61 -0.16
N LYS A 15 -1.61 7.23 0.79
CA LYS A 15 -1.55 6.76 2.18
C LYS A 15 -2.95 6.59 2.75
N SER A 16 -3.20 5.46 3.40
CA SER A 16 -4.48 5.06 4.01
C SER A 16 -5.64 4.76 3.06
N PHE A 17 -5.52 5.01 1.76
CA PHE A 17 -6.52 4.59 0.79
C PHE A 17 -6.30 3.13 0.37
N ARG A 18 -7.36 2.47 -0.09
CA ARG A 18 -7.25 1.16 -0.74
C ARG A 18 -6.42 1.29 -2.01
N GLY A 19 -5.52 0.34 -2.21
CA GLY A 19 -4.65 0.28 -3.36
C GLY A 19 -5.26 -0.38 -4.58
N GLU A 20 -4.41 -0.61 -5.55
CA GLU A 20 -4.68 -1.30 -6.81
C GLU A 20 -3.81 -2.55 -6.95
N ASN A 21 -4.34 -3.57 -7.62
CA ASN A 21 -3.56 -4.71 -8.05
C ASN A 21 -2.92 -4.40 -9.41
N VAL A 22 -1.62 -4.69 -9.55
CA VAL A 22 -0.87 -4.51 -10.80
C VAL A 22 -0.21 -5.82 -11.22
N GLN A 23 -0.04 -6.02 -12.53
CA GLN A 23 0.63 -7.22 -13.07
C GLN A 23 2.15 -7.09 -13.03
N GLN A 24 2.64 -5.86 -13.09
CA GLN A 24 4.06 -5.52 -13.03
C GLN A 24 4.23 -4.10 -12.52
N THR A 25 5.37 -3.81 -11.91
CA THR A 25 5.75 -2.46 -11.47
C THR A 25 7.26 -2.39 -11.26
N TYR A 26 7.83 -1.19 -11.29
CA TYR A 26 9.22 -0.99 -10.91
C TYR A 26 9.41 -1.07 -9.39
N ILE A 27 10.61 -1.51 -8.99
CA ILE A 27 11.09 -1.35 -7.62
C ILE A 27 12.03 -0.15 -7.58
N ALA A 28 11.73 0.79 -6.70
CA ALA A 28 12.56 1.93 -6.38
C ALA A 28 13.24 1.74 -5.00
N SER A 29 14.10 2.65 -4.61
CA SER A 29 14.76 2.62 -3.30
C SER A 29 13.80 2.68 -2.10
N TYR A 30 12.57 3.13 -2.34
CA TYR A 30 11.50 3.23 -1.33
C TYR A 30 10.45 2.11 -1.44
N GLY A 31 10.68 1.06 -2.22
CA GLY A 31 9.74 -0.04 -2.44
C GLY A 31 9.07 0.00 -3.82
N LEU A 32 7.80 -0.40 -3.93
CA LEU A 32 7.07 -0.40 -5.20
C LEU A 32 6.88 1.02 -5.73
N TYR A 33 7.04 1.19 -7.04
CA TYR A 33 6.83 2.47 -7.72
C TYR A 33 5.48 3.08 -7.33
N GLY A 34 5.54 4.32 -6.85
CA GLY A 34 4.35 5.10 -6.50
C GLY A 34 3.60 4.63 -5.24
N ASP A 35 4.11 3.64 -4.52
CA ASP A 35 3.48 3.19 -3.27
C ASP A 35 3.58 4.28 -2.21
N ARG A 36 2.42 4.69 -1.65
CA ARG A 36 2.25 5.81 -0.69
C ARG A 36 2.93 7.11 -1.13
N SER A 37 3.05 7.31 -2.45
CA SER A 37 3.66 8.51 -3.03
C SER A 37 2.83 9.77 -2.84
N HIS A 38 1.58 9.63 -2.44
CA HIS A 38 0.66 10.72 -2.14
C HIS A 38 0.07 10.54 -0.74
N ALA A 39 -0.11 11.63 -0.02
CA ALA A 39 -0.66 11.62 1.33
C ALA A 39 -1.38 12.94 1.63
N PHE A 40 -2.15 12.97 2.70
CA PHE A 40 -2.72 14.19 3.25
C PHE A 40 -1.99 14.53 4.56
N LEU A 41 -1.38 15.70 4.62
CA LEU A 41 -0.83 16.25 5.86
C LEU A 41 -1.98 16.75 6.73
N ASP A 42 -1.90 16.50 8.03
CA ASP A 42 -2.86 16.99 9.01
C ASP A 42 -2.33 18.30 9.60
N GLU A 43 -2.82 19.44 9.12
CA GLU A 43 -2.38 20.76 9.54
C GLU A 43 -2.67 21.05 11.03
N THR A 44 -3.60 20.30 11.62
CA THR A 44 -3.89 20.40 13.07
C THR A 44 -2.86 19.68 13.93
N ARG A 45 -1.99 18.86 13.30
CA ARG A 45 -0.89 18.10 13.93
C ARG A 45 0.39 18.21 13.11
N PRO A 46 1.19 19.26 13.27
CA PRO A 46 2.37 19.51 12.45
C PRO A 46 3.25 18.27 12.27
N GLY A 47 3.63 17.96 11.03
CA GLY A 47 4.48 16.81 10.66
C GLY A 47 3.78 15.45 10.72
N LYS A 48 2.45 15.40 10.89
CA LYS A 48 1.69 14.16 10.87
C LYS A 48 0.78 14.08 9.65
N TYR A 49 0.52 12.84 9.20
CA TYR A 49 -0.45 12.57 8.15
C TYR A 49 -1.85 12.37 8.73
N LEU A 50 -2.86 12.71 7.94
CA LEU A 50 -4.19 12.16 8.11
C LEU A 50 -4.14 10.68 7.72
N THR A 51 -4.55 9.81 8.62
CA THR A 51 -4.53 8.37 8.38
C THR A 51 -5.87 7.73 8.75
N ALA A 52 -6.03 6.47 8.40
CA ALA A 52 -7.22 5.69 8.77
C ALA A 52 -7.45 5.60 10.29
N THR A 53 -6.46 5.91 11.12
CA THR A 53 -6.64 6.02 12.57
C THR A 53 -7.50 7.22 12.96
N GLN A 54 -7.39 8.33 12.22
CA GLN A 54 -8.20 9.55 12.46
C GLN A 54 -9.48 9.56 11.63
N LEU A 55 -9.46 8.95 10.44
CA LEU A 55 -10.60 8.85 9.53
C LEU A 55 -10.67 7.43 8.96
N PRO A 56 -11.32 6.47 9.66
CA PRO A 56 -11.39 5.06 9.23
C PRO A 56 -11.99 4.88 7.82
N GLU A 57 -12.86 5.78 7.40
CA GLU A 57 -13.49 5.77 6.08
C GLU A 57 -12.49 5.87 4.92
N MET A 58 -11.26 6.37 5.17
CA MET A 58 -10.21 6.44 4.14
C MET A 58 -9.92 5.07 3.50
N ILE A 59 -10.04 3.99 4.26
CA ILE A 59 -9.83 2.63 3.71
C ILE A 59 -10.89 2.22 2.69
N GLY A 60 -12.00 2.92 2.64
CA GLY A 60 -13.08 2.72 1.66
C GLY A 60 -12.78 3.37 0.29
N TYR A 61 -11.93 4.41 0.26
CA TYR A 61 -11.53 5.06 -0.99
C TYR A 61 -10.52 4.18 -1.74
N THR A 62 -10.72 4.01 -3.05
CA THR A 62 -9.78 3.30 -3.92
C THR A 62 -8.97 4.28 -4.72
N ALA A 63 -7.65 4.11 -4.77
CA ALA A 63 -6.76 4.92 -5.58
C ALA A 63 -6.01 4.06 -6.60
N SER A 64 -5.93 4.52 -7.84
CA SER A 64 -5.20 3.83 -8.92
C SER A 64 -4.55 4.84 -9.86
N PHE A 65 -3.34 4.54 -10.35
CA PHE A 65 -2.72 5.32 -11.42
C PHE A 65 -3.38 5.03 -12.76
N ILE A 66 -3.49 6.07 -13.61
CA ILE A 66 -4.02 5.95 -14.96
C ILE A 66 -2.89 6.23 -15.94
N GLY A 67 -2.40 5.19 -16.62
CA GLY A 67 -1.35 5.31 -17.63
C GLY A 67 -0.09 4.53 -17.27
N LYS A 68 0.96 4.76 -18.06
CA LYS A 68 2.25 4.08 -17.89
C LYS A 68 3.07 4.73 -16.77
N GLU A 69 3.80 3.92 -16.05
CA GLU A 69 4.79 4.37 -15.06
C GLU A 69 5.90 5.19 -15.75
N SER A 70 6.34 6.25 -15.07
CA SER A 70 7.42 7.12 -15.50
C SER A 70 8.26 7.53 -14.29
N LEU A 71 9.58 7.49 -14.44
CA LEU A 71 10.48 7.89 -13.37
C LEU A 71 10.58 9.42 -13.20
N ASP A 72 10.04 10.19 -14.13
CA ASP A 72 10.08 11.66 -14.09
C ASP A 72 8.88 12.24 -13.37
N ILE A 73 7.69 11.69 -13.64
CA ILE A 73 6.42 12.18 -13.09
C ILE A 73 5.42 11.04 -12.92
N TYR A 74 4.66 11.07 -11.84
CA TYR A 74 3.58 10.09 -11.66
C TYR A 74 2.45 10.30 -12.67
N PRO A 75 1.86 9.22 -13.19
CA PRO A 75 0.62 9.29 -13.94
C PRO A 75 -0.51 9.88 -13.07
N PRO A 76 -1.56 10.43 -13.68
CA PRO A 76 -2.74 10.86 -12.93
C PRO A 76 -3.32 9.75 -12.06
N ILE A 77 -3.83 10.10 -10.89
CA ILE A 77 -4.51 9.17 -9.99
C ILE A 77 -6.02 9.36 -10.12
N LYS A 78 -6.72 8.26 -10.39
CA LYS A 78 -8.16 8.14 -10.22
C LYS A 78 -8.47 7.68 -8.80
N ILE A 79 -9.41 8.36 -8.16
CA ILE A 79 -9.89 8.04 -6.82
C ILE A 79 -11.39 7.75 -6.91
N ILE A 80 -11.83 6.69 -6.23
CA ILE A 80 -13.26 6.34 -6.14
C ILE A 80 -13.61 6.30 -4.65
N SER A 81 -14.60 7.11 -4.26
CA SER A 81 -15.11 7.10 -2.88
C SER A 81 -15.91 5.84 -2.57
N PRO A 82 -16.20 5.56 -1.30
CA PRO A 82 -17.07 4.45 -0.91
C PRO A 82 -18.46 4.50 -1.57
N GLU A 83 -18.96 5.70 -1.85
CA GLU A 83 -20.26 5.95 -2.50
C GLU A 83 -20.19 5.88 -4.03
N GLY A 84 -19.00 5.62 -4.60
CA GLY A 84 -18.78 5.49 -6.04
C GLY A 84 -18.50 6.80 -6.77
N LYS A 85 -18.36 7.93 -6.06
CA LYS A 85 -17.98 9.21 -6.67
C LYS A 85 -16.52 9.18 -7.12
N ILE A 86 -16.26 9.72 -8.32
CA ILE A 86 -14.94 9.70 -8.95
C ILE A 86 -14.28 11.06 -8.77
N TYR A 87 -13.03 11.04 -8.32
CA TYR A 87 -12.15 12.17 -8.16
C TYR A 87 -10.80 11.93 -8.83
N LYS A 88 -10.04 12.99 -8.98
CA LYS A 88 -8.61 12.95 -9.31
C LYS A 88 -7.80 13.48 -8.13
N TRP A 89 -6.52 13.13 -8.09
CA TRP A 89 -5.61 13.77 -7.14
C TRP A 89 -5.59 15.29 -7.36
N GLY A 90 -5.70 16.06 -6.27
CA GLY A 90 -5.78 17.53 -6.30
C GLY A 90 -7.20 18.10 -6.41
N ASP A 91 -8.24 17.29 -6.55
CA ASP A 91 -9.62 17.77 -6.58
C ASP A 91 -10.00 18.41 -5.24
N GLN A 92 -10.42 19.67 -5.30
CA GLN A 92 -10.84 20.44 -4.12
C GLN A 92 -12.08 19.87 -3.43
N GLU A 93 -12.94 19.20 -4.19
CA GLU A 93 -14.12 18.54 -3.63
C GLU A 93 -13.73 17.35 -2.74
N LEU A 94 -12.73 16.54 -3.16
CA LEU A 94 -12.21 15.45 -2.34
C LEU A 94 -11.59 16.00 -1.05
N LEU A 95 -10.79 17.06 -1.16
CA LEU A 95 -10.14 17.69 -0.01
C LEU A 95 -11.19 18.14 1.01
N LYS A 96 -12.19 18.90 0.56
CA LYS A 96 -13.29 19.36 1.41
C LYS A 96 -14.09 18.22 2.05
N GLU A 97 -14.33 17.16 1.32
CA GLU A 97 -15.02 15.98 1.83
C GLU A 97 -14.24 15.32 2.98
N LEU A 98 -12.92 15.12 2.78
CA LEU A 98 -12.06 14.54 3.82
C LEU A 98 -11.92 15.47 5.03
N GLU A 99 -11.82 16.79 4.83
CA GLU A 99 -11.81 17.79 5.91
C GLU A 99 -13.09 17.74 6.74
N GLN A 100 -14.25 17.71 6.09
CA GLN A 100 -15.55 17.63 6.76
C GLN A 100 -15.69 16.32 7.56
N LYS A 101 -15.33 15.17 6.95
CA LYS A 101 -15.42 13.87 7.61
C LYS A 101 -14.44 13.73 8.78
N SER A 102 -13.23 14.27 8.67
CA SER A 102 -12.20 14.19 9.72
C SER A 102 -12.30 15.30 10.76
N ASN A 103 -13.04 16.38 10.48
CA ASN A 103 -13.03 17.63 11.24
C ASN A 103 -11.61 18.20 11.43
N ARG A 104 -10.80 18.19 10.35
CA ARG A 104 -9.41 18.63 10.33
C ARG A 104 -9.14 19.47 9.09
N GLN A 105 -8.18 20.38 9.20
CA GLN A 105 -7.57 21.02 8.02
C GLN A 105 -6.47 20.11 7.49
N ILE A 106 -6.47 19.87 6.18
CA ILE A 106 -5.50 18.97 5.55
C ILE A 106 -4.96 19.55 4.26
N GLU A 107 -3.74 19.19 3.93
CA GLU A 107 -3.07 19.52 2.68
C GLU A 107 -2.65 18.24 1.94
N GLY A 108 -2.91 18.19 0.64
CA GLY A 108 -2.43 17.10 -0.22
C GLY A 108 -0.95 17.27 -0.53
N ILE A 109 -0.13 16.25 -0.23
CA ILE A 109 1.29 16.20 -0.59
C ILE A 109 1.56 15.09 -1.60
N GLN A 110 2.37 15.39 -2.60
CA GLN A 110 2.88 14.44 -3.59
C GLN A 110 4.41 14.43 -3.51
N TYR A 111 4.98 13.23 -3.36
CA TYR A 111 6.42 13.02 -3.38
C TYR A 111 6.95 12.83 -4.80
N SER A 112 8.27 12.79 -4.94
CA SER A 112 8.92 12.50 -6.22
C SER A 112 8.85 11.01 -6.57
N PRO A 113 8.76 10.62 -7.86
CA PRO A 113 8.90 9.23 -8.28
C PRO A 113 10.24 8.58 -7.87
N GLN A 114 11.26 9.38 -7.59
CA GLN A 114 12.57 8.90 -7.16
C GLN A 114 12.67 8.72 -5.65
N GLN A 115 11.78 9.35 -4.87
CA GLN A 115 11.92 9.35 -3.41
C GLN A 115 10.57 9.54 -2.71
N VAL A 116 10.18 8.55 -1.92
CA VAL A 116 9.07 8.63 -0.97
C VAL A 116 9.66 8.42 0.44
N PRO A 117 9.41 9.31 1.40
CA PRO A 117 9.97 9.16 2.74
C PRO A 117 9.34 7.97 3.46
N LEU A 118 10.15 7.23 4.24
CA LEU A 118 9.69 6.04 4.96
C LEU A 118 8.48 6.33 5.86
N GLY A 119 8.42 7.51 6.47
CA GLY A 119 7.25 7.91 7.28
C GLY A 119 5.93 8.00 6.52
N ALA A 120 5.95 8.19 5.18
CA ALA A 120 4.75 8.10 4.35
C ALA A 120 4.36 6.63 4.11
N ILE A 121 5.36 5.74 4.00
CA ILE A 121 5.17 4.31 3.77
C ILE A 121 4.73 3.61 5.05
N GLU A 122 5.45 3.60 6.08
CA GLU A 122 5.23 3.17 7.48
C GLU A 122 6.58 2.80 8.11
N GLU A 123 6.82 1.50 8.37
CA GLU A 123 8.03 1.03 9.04
C GLU A 123 9.07 0.51 8.05
N GLU A 124 8.62 -0.21 7.00
CA GLU A 124 9.49 -0.77 5.96
C GLU A 124 8.90 -0.55 4.57
N HIS A 125 9.76 -0.66 3.55
CA HIS A 125 9.42 -0.30 2.18
C HIS A 125 8.42 -1.24 1.50
N VAL A 126 8.43 -2.53 1.87
CA VAL A 126 7.57 -3.57 1.26
C VAL A 126 7.07 -4.52 2.33
N LEU A 127 5.77 -4.68 2.41
CA LEU A 127 5.15 -5.69 3.28
C LEU A 127 4.80 -6.94 2.47
N ILE A 128 5.23 -8.08 2.97
CA ILE A 128 5.00 -9.40 2.39
C ILE A 128 4.04 -10.19 3.26
N VAL A 129 3.14 -10.94 2.66
CA VAL A 129 2.34 -11.97 3.33
C VAL A 129 2.26 -13.22 2.46
N THR A 130 2.03 -14.37 3.09
CA THR A 130 1.82 -15.64 2.39
C THR A 130 0.37 -16.11 2.50
N ASP A 131 -0.11 -16.84 1.50
CA ASP A 131 -1.45 -17.40 1.49
C ASP A 131 -1.64 -18.43 2.62
N THR A 132 -0.59 -19.21 2.92
CA THR A 132 -0.60 -20.19 4.01
C THR A 132 -0.78 -19.54 5.38
N SER A 133 -0.12 -18.40 5.63
CA SER A 133 -0.27 -17.62 6.87
C SER A 133 -1.66 -17.00 6.98
N LEU A 134 -2.17 -16.43 5.88
CA LEU A 134 -3.55 -15.91 5.82
C LEU A 134 -4.58 -16.99 6.08
N GLN A 135 -4.40 -18.19 5.50
CA GLN A 135 -5.29 -19.33 5.73
C GLN A 135 -5.23 -19.79 7.21
N LYS A 136 -4.04 -19.82 7.79
CA LYS A 136 -3.89 -20.17 9.22
C LYS A 136 -4.60 -19.15 10.11
N MET A 137 -4.45 -17.86 9.83
CA MET A 137 -5.16 -16.81 10.57
C MET A 137 -6.68 -16.91 10.40
N SER A 138 -7.17 -17.19 9.18
CA SER A 138 -8.59 -17.42 8.91
C SER A 138 -9.15 -18.57 9.75
N ASN A 139 -8.41 -19.69 9.80
CA ASN A 139 -8.80 -20.85 10.59
C ASN A 139 -8.82 -20.56 12.11
N LEU A 140 -7.86 -19.76 12.61
CA LEU A 140 -7.83 -19.37 14.03
C LEU A 140 -8.95 -18.39 14.39
N TRP A 141 -9.29 -17.50 13.48
CA TRP A 141 -10.35 -16.50 13.69
C TRP A 141 -11.76 -17.07 13.44
N GLY A 142 -11.87 -18.18 12.70
CA GLY A 142 -13.15 -18.77 12.30
C GLY A 142 -13.87 -18.04 11.17
N GLN A 143 -13.21 -17.12 10.49
CA GLN A 143 -13.72 -16.35 9.35
C GLN A 143 -12.59 -16.06 8.36
N ASP A 144 -12.93 -15.80 7.10
CA ASP A 144 -11.94 -15.44 6.09
C ASP A 144 -11.26 -14.11 6.44
N VAL A 145 -9.93 -14.16 6.53
CA VAL A 145 -9.08 -12.99 6.72
C VAL A 145 -8.73 -12.41 5.35
N ASN A 146 -9.33 -11.27 5.03
CA ASN A 146 -8.95 -10.54 3.84
C ASN A 146 -7.57 -9.90 4.03
N HIS A 147 -6.59 -10.26 3.19
CA HIS A 147 -5.22 -9.75 3.25
C HIS A 147 -5.13 -8.22 3.19
N ARG A 148 -6.11 -7.56 2.56
CA ARG A 148 -6.18 -6.09 2.47
C ARG A 148 -6.21 -5.39 3.83
N ARG A 149 -6.57 -6.09 4.91
CA ARG A 149 -6.49 -5.58 6.29
C ARG A 149 -5.06 -5.22 6.70
N PHE A 150 -4.08 -5.98 6.19
CA PHE A 150 -2.67 -5.77 6.47
C PHE A 150 -2.00 -4.82 5.47
N ARG A 151 -2.68 -4.53 4.35
CA ARG A 151 -2.17 -3.66 3.28
C ARG A 151 -0.81 -4.13 2.71
N PRO A 152 -0.65 -5.44 2.43
CA PRO A 152 0.59 -5.96 1.90
C PRO A 152 0.85 -5.42 0.49
N ASN A 153 2.13 -5.41 0.11
CA ASN A 153 2.56 -5.11 -1.24
C ASN A 153 2.70 -6.38 -2.09
N LEU A 154 3.18 -7.47 -1.49
CA LEU A 154 3.42 -8.73 -2.18
C LEU A 154 2.73 -9.87 -1.44
N ILE A 155 1.94 -10.63 -2.19
CA ILE A 155 1.28 -11.85 -1.68
C ILE A 155 1.88 -13.05 -2.40
N PHE A 156 2.43 -13.99 -1.64
CA PHE A 156 3.03 -15.22 -2.15
C PHE A 156 2.14 -16.43 -1.90
N SER A 157 2.15 -17.35 -2.87
CA SER A 157 1.68 -18.70 -2.68
C SER A 157 2.88 -19.61 -2.50
N LEU A 158 2.96 -20.29 -1.35
CA LEU A 158 4.07 -21.18 -1.03
C LEU A 158 3.80 -22.60 -1.53
N TYR A 159 4.85 -23.27 -2.03
CA TYR A 159 4.73 -24.69 -2.43
C TYR A 159 4.64 -25.62 -1.21
N GLU A 160 5.25 -25.23 -0.11
CA GLU A 160 5.11 -25.94 1.17
C GLU A 160 4.05 -25.24 2.02
N ASN A 161 3.08 -26.01 2.52
CA ASN A 161 2.01 -25.47 3.35
C ASN A 161 2.49 -25.28 4.81
N ILE A 162 3.43 -24.35 4.98
CA ILE A 162 4.01 -24.00 6.29
C ILE A 162 3.53 -22.59 6.65
N PRO A 163 2.54 -22.45 7.53
CA PRO A 163 2.10 -21.14 8.00
C PRO A 163 3.22 -20.43 8.78
N PHE A 164 3.33 -19.10 8.56
CA PHE A 164 4.35 -18.25 9.18
C PHE A 164 5.79 -18.65 8.83
N ALA A 165 5.98 -19.28 7.64
CA ALA A 165 7.30 -19.59 7.13
C ALA A 165 8.15 -18.31 6.96
N GLU A 166 7.52 -17.18 6.66
CA GLU A 166 8.12 -15.86 6.52
C GLU A 166 8.88 -15.41 7.78
N ASP A 167 8.51 -15.87 8.96
CA ASP A 167 9.23 -15.59 10.21
C ASP A 167 10.66 -16.19 10.22
N THR A 168 10.88 -17.20 9.40
CA THR A 168 12.21 -17.82 9.24
C THR A 168 13.07 -17.13 8.18
N TRP A 169 12.56 -16.10 7.50
CA TRP A 169 13.26 -15.42 6.42
C TRP A 169 14.06 -14.21 6.90
N PHE A 170 13.95 -13.80 8.14
CA PHE A 170 14.70 -12.66 8.70
C PHE A 170 16.19 -12.77 8.43
N GLY A 171 16.78 -11.70 7.90
CA GLY A 171 18.18 -11.64 7.49
C GLY A 171 18.52 -12.44 6.23
N LYS A 172 17.51 -12.94 5.51
CA LYS A 172 17.69 -13.64 4.24
C LYS A 172 17.21 -12.77 3.08
N CYS A 173 17.75 -13.07 1.89
CA CYS A 173 17.27 -12.47 0.65
C CYS A 173 16.30 -13.41 -0.06
N ILE A 174 15.20 -12.85 -0.55
CA ILE A 174 14.31 -13.51 -1.51
C ILE A 174 14.49 -12.89 -2.88
N ARG A 175 14.45 -13.72 -3.92
CA ARG A 175 14.57 -13.27 -5.30
C ARG A 175 13.26 -13.44 -6.05
N ILE A 176 12.79 -12.36 -6.67
CA ILE A 176 11.58 -12.31 -7.49
C ILE A 176 11.97 -11.80 -8.88
N GLY A 177 12.11 -12.72 -9.84
CA GLY A 177 12.67 -12.38 -11.15
C GLY A 177 14.10 -11.84 -11.03
N GLU A 178 14.29 -10.57 -11.37
CA GLU A 178 15.59 -9.88 -11.29
C GLU A 178 15.77 -9.07 -9.98
N VAL A 179 14.74 -8.99 -9.16
CA VAL A 179 14.76 -8.20 -7.93
C VAL A 179 15.16 -9.08 -6.74
N GLU A 180 16.04 -8.57 -5.88
CA GLU A 180 16.39 -9.16 -4.60
C GLU A 180 15.87 -8.25 -3.47
N LEU A 181 15.17 -8.85 -2.51
CA LEU A 181 14.65 -8.18 -1.32
C LEU A 181 15.25 -8.82 -0.09
N GLU A 182 15.84 -8.03 0.79
CA GLU A 182 16.25 -8.48 2.12
C GLU A 182 15.06 -8.41 3.07
N ILE A 183 14.84 -9.48 3.82
CA ILE A 183 13.78 -9.54 4.82
C ILE A 183 14.37 -9.08 6.17
N VAL A 184 13.92 -7.92 6.63
CA VAL A 184 14.50 -7.25 7.80
C VAL A 184 13.68 -7.45 9.08
N ARG A 185 12.41 -7.75 8.95
CA ARG A 185 11.48 -8.09 10.03
C ARG A 185 10.14 -8.62 9.52
#